data_8775c0f559dd72daf4e7067fede56b93
#
_entry.id   8775c0f559dd72daf4e7067fede56b93
#
_cell.length_a   1.000
_cell.length_b   1.000
_cell.length_c   1.000
_cell.angle_alpha   90.00
_cell.angle_beta   90.00
_cell.angle_gamma   90.00
#
_symmetry.space_group_name_H-M   'P 1'
#
loop_
_entity.id
_entity.type
_entity.pdbx_description
1 polymer ?
#
loop_
_entity_poly.entity_id
_entity_poly.type
_entity_poly.pdbx_seq_one_letter_code
_entity_poly.pdbx_strand_id
1 'polypeptide(L)'
;MESWRNRKTLILSRTEMMGLLTPAEYNGCVEQAYRMHGEGRFYMDPKGHIVLDKYPGEWEAMPSYIEEPEAAACKWVSIREQNRAKHDLPTVFSILIYTHPETGFPLAICDGSYHTVMRTGSAAAVSAKIAGA
;
A
#
# COMPACT_ATOMS: atom_id res chain seq x y z
N MET A 1 21.94 -18.38 -14.22
CA MET A 1 20.82 -17.40 -14.09
C MET A 1 19.51 -18.13 -14.36
N GLU A 2 18.58 -18.11 -13.41
CA GLU A 2 17.27 -18.74 -13.62
C GLU A 2 16.51 -17.99 -14.73
N SER A 3 15.89 -18.74 -15.66
CA SER A 3 15.09 -18.14 -16.73
C SER A 3 13.95 -17.33 -16.14
N TRP A 4 13.70 -16.11 -16.66
CA TRP A 4 12.58 -15.26 -16.24
C TRP A 4 11.22 -16.00 -16.29
N ARG A 5 11.10 -16.99 -17.19
CA ARG A 5 9.87 -17.82 -17.34
C ARG A 5 9.59 -18.72 -16.13
N ASN A 6 10.59 -18.97 -15.29
CA ASN A 6 10.46 -19.79 -14.07
C ASN A 6 10.28 -18.94 -12.80
N ARG A 7 10.43 -17.63 -12.90
CA ARG A 7 10.19 -16.73 -11.77
C ARG A 7 8.71 -16.68 -11.44
N LYS A 8 8.39 -16.58 -10.16
CA LYS A 8 7.02 -16.58 -9.66
C LYS A 8 6.72 -15.24 -8.98
N THR A 9 5.50 -14.75 -9.19
CA THR A 9 4.92 -13.65 -8.41
C THR A 9 4.15 -14.25 -7.24
N LEU A 10 4.35 -13.75 -6.02
CA LEU A 10 3.55 -14.14 -4.86
C LEU A 10 2.17 -13.49 -4.94
N ILE A 11 1.14 -14.27 -4.60
CA ILE A 11 -0.22 -13.74 -4.41
C ILE A 11 -0.55 -13.94 -2.94
N LEU A 12 -0.75 -12.83 -2.21
CA LEU A 12 -0.98 -12.85 -0.76
C LEU A 12 -2.40 -12.38 -0.44
N SER A 13 -3.16 -13.27 0.14
CA SER A 13 -4.50 -12.99 0.64
C SER A 13 -4.47 -12.09 1.87
N ARG A 14 -5.64 -11.57 2.27
CA ARG A 14 -5.80 -10.79 3.51
C ARG A 14 -5.30 -11.55 4.74
N THR A 15 -5.63 -12.85 4.86
CA THR A 15 -5.23 -13.67 6.01
C THR A 15 -3.72 -13.83 6.09
N GLU A 16 -3.05 -14.03 4.95
CA GLU A 16 -1.59 -14.11 4.90
C GLU A 16 -0.95 -12.76 5.25
N MET A 17 -1.49 -11.65 4.72
CA MET A 17 -1.02 -10.30 5.07
C MET A 17 -1.14 -9.99 6.57
N MET A 18 -2.19 -10.48 7.24
CA MET A 18 -2.37 -10.31 8.70
C MET A 18 -1.30 -11.01 9.52
N GLY A 19 -0.68 -12.05 8.99
CA GLY A 19 0.35 -12.82 9.66
C GLY A 19 1.79 -12.34 9.40
N LEU A 20 2.00 -11.38 8.49
CA LEU A 20 3.34 -10.98 8.07
C LEU A 20 4.05 -10.04 9.05
N LEU A 21 3.35 -9.07 9.61
CA LEU A 21 3.92 -8.04 10.46
C LEU A 21 3.04 -7.79 11.69
N THR A 22 3.68 -7.59 12.81
CA THR A 22 3.04 -7.08 14.02
C THR A 22 2.75 -5.57 13.90
N PRO A 23 1.84 -5.00 14.71
CA PRO A 23 1.62 -3.55 14.74
C PRO A 23 2.89 -2.73 15.03
N ALA A 24 3.79 -3.24 15.85
CA ALA A 24 5.05 -2.58 16.16
C ALA A 24 5.98 -2.51 14.94
N GLU A 25 6.04 -3.58 14.16
CA GLU A 25 6.82 -3.61 12.91
C GLU A 25 6.21 -2.68 11.85
N TYR A 26 4.88 -2.60 11.74
CA TYR A 26 4.21 -1.60 10.89
C TYR A 26 4.59 -0.17 11.29
N ASN A 27 4.63 0.13 12.60
CA ASN A 27 5.07 1.45 13.09
C ASN A 27 6.51 1.75 12.68
N GLY A 28 7.42 0.77 12.80
CA GLY A 28 8.81 0.90 12.36
C GLY A 28 8.95 1.19 10.87
N CYS A 29 8.21 0.46 10.03
CA CYS A 29 8.19 0.69 8.58
C CYS A 29 7.67 2.08 8.21
N VAL A 30 6.60 2.55 8.87
CA VAL A 30 6.02 3.88 8.61
C VAL A 30 6.96 4.98 9.09
N GLU A 31 7.60 4.83 10.25
CA GLU A 31 8.59 5.78 10.75
C GLU A 31 9.78 5.91 9.79
N GLN A 32 10.26 4.78 9.24
CA GLN A 32 11.31 4.77 8.23
C GLN A 32 10.86 5.45 6.93
N ALA A 33 9.65 5.17 6.44
CA ALA A 33 9.10 5.82 5.26
C ALA A 33 8.99 7.34 5.43
N TYR A 34 8.58 7.83 6.60
CA TYR A 34 8.56 9.26 6.90
C TYR A 34 9.97 9.88 6.94
N ARG A 35 10.95 9.14 7.44
CA ARG A 35 12.35 9.60 7.41
C ARG A 35 12.84 9.75 5.97
N MET A 36 12.63 8.73 5.13
CA MET A 36 12.99 8.80 3.70
C MET A 36 12.30 9.96 3.01
N HIS A 37 11.02 10.18 3.33
CA HIS A 37 10.27 11.33 2.81
C HIS A 37 10.89 12.67 3.24
N GLY A 38 11.22 12.82 4.53
CA GLY A 38 11.85 14.03 5.07
C GLY A 38 13.25 14.30 4.51
N GLU A 39 13.98 13.26 4.13
CA GLU A 39 15.31 13.32 3.52
C GLU A 39 15.26 13.51 1.98
N GLY A 40 14.08 13.52 1.38
CA GLY A 40 13.92 13.60 -0.08
C GLY A 40 14.32 12.34 -0.83
N ARG A 41 14.42 11.20 -0.14
CA ARG A 41 14.84 9.89 -0.68
C ARG A 41 13.64 9.03 -1.04
N PHE A 42 12.70 9.61 -1.74
CA PHE A 42 11.49 8.97 -2.21
C PHE A 42 11.03 9.60 -3.54
N TYR A 43 10.23 8.83 -4.27
CA TYR A 43 9.58 9.31 -5.49
C TYR A 43 8.12 8.89 -5.43
N MET A 44 7.22 9.85 -5.54
CA MET A 44 5.79 9.63 -5.50
C MET A 44 5.09 10.72 -6.31
N ASP A 45 4.44 10.34 -7.38
CA ASP A 45 3.59 11.23 -8.15
C ASP A 45 2.26 11.51 -7.45
N PRO A 46 1.58 12.60 -7.79
CA PRO A 46 0.20 12.81 -7.39
C PRO A 46 -0.66 11.60 -7.73
N LYS A 47 -1.63 11.30 -6.86
CA LYS A 47 -2.53 10.18 -7.07
C LYS A 47 -3.29 10.31 -8.40
N GLY A 48 -3.28 9.26 -9.20
CA GLY A 48 -4.19 9.15 -10.33
C GLY A 48 -5.62 8.85 -9.85
N HIS A 49 -6.60 9.61 -10.31
CA HIS A 49 -8.01 9.46 -9.93
C HIS A 49 -8.88 9.08 -11.12
N ILE A 50 -9.83 8.17 -10.88
CA ILE A 50 -10.93 7.87 -11.80
C ILE A 50 -12.24 8.03 -11.04
N VAL A 51 -13.04 9.01 -11.43
CA VAL A 51 -14.38 9.28 -10.90
C VAL A 51 -15.41 9.04 -11.99
N LEU A 52 -16.51 8.38 -11.66
CA LEU A 52 -17.59 8.11 -12.58
C LEU A 52 -18.92 8.56 -11.97
N ASP A 53 -19.69 9.37 -12.68
CA ASP A 53 -21.02 9.82 -12.25
C ASP A 53 -21.98 8.65 -11.98
N LYS A 54 -21.86 7.59 -12.77
CA LYS A 54 -22.71 6.39 -12.66
C LYS A 54 -22.51 5.63 -11.34
N TYR A 55 -21.29 5.64 -10.80
CA TYR A 55 -20.93 4.88 -9.61
C TYR A 55 -20.26 5.81 -8.58
N PRO A 56 -21.01 6.34 -7.61
CA PRO A 56 -20.45 7.23 -6.59
C PRO A 56 -19.24 6.65 -5.90
N GLY A 57 -18.21 7.46 -5.79
CA GLY A 57 -16.89 7.07 -5.28
C GLY A 57 -15.80 7.13 -6.36
N GLU A 58 -14.63 6.66 -6.02
CA GLU A 58 -13.46 6.81 -6.87
C GLU A 58 -12.55 5.59 -6.86
N TRP A 59 -11.66 5.50 -7.85
CA TRP A 59 -10.45 4.70 -7.81
C TRP A 59 -9.23 5.61 -7.78
N GLU A 60 -8.22 5.19 -7.03
CA GLU A 60 -6.95 5.88 -6.97
C GLU A 60 -5.80 4.92 -7.27
N ALA A 61 -4.83 5.38 -8.08
CA ALA A 61 -3.53 4.75 -8.24
C ALA A 61 -2.49 5.54 -7.44
N MET A 62 -1.73 4.86 -6.60
CA MET A 62 -0.73 5.46 -5.72
C MET A 62 0.63 4.79 -5.95
N PRO A 63 1.34 5.11 -7.06
CA PRO A 63 2.69 4.61 -7.27
C PRO A 63 3.68 5.32 -6.33
N SER A 64 4.68 4.58 -5.88
CA SER A 64 5.75 5.14 -5.05
C SER A 64 7.01 4.29 -5.12
N TYR A 65 8.14 4.95 -4.88
CA TYR A 65 9.45 4.33 -4.70
C TYR A 65 10.15 4.96 -3.51
N ILE A 66 10.87 4.16 -2.75
CA ILE A 66 11.77 4.60 -1.68
C ILE A 66 13.16 4.00 -1.88
N GLU A 67 14.19 4.74 -1.45
CA GLU A 67 15.58 4.31 -1.66
C GLU A 67 16.07 3.34 -0.59
N GLU A 68 15.50 3.35 0.62
CA GLU A 68 15.98 2.50 1.71
C GLU A 68 14.84 2.05 2.66
N PRO A 69 14.51 0.73 2.75
CA PRO A 69 15.00 -0.30 1.84
C PRO A 69 14.48 -0.02 0.43
N GLU A 70 15.28 -0.33 -0.58
CA GLU A 70 14.88 -0.07 -1.96
C GLU A 70 13.59 -0.82 -2.31
N ALA A 71 12.53 -0.07 -2.62
CA ALA A 71 11.21 -0.65 -2.87
C ALA A 71 10.38 0.19 -3.83
N ALA A 72 9.75 -0.48 -4.80
CA ALA A 72 8.81 0.13 -5.74
C ALA A 72 7.46 -0.57 -5.65
N ALA A 73 6.39 0.19 -5.44
CA ALA A 73 5.06 -0.36 -5.30
C ALA A 73 3.97 0.58 -5.86
N CYS A 74 2.83 0.01 -6.18
CA CYS A 74 1.63 0.76 -6.48
C CYS A 74 0.45 0.19 -5.69
N LYS A 75 -0.26 1.04 -4.98
CA LYS A 75 -1.54 0.68 -4.38
C LYS A 75 -2.66 1.15 -5.31
N TRP A 76 -3.47 0.20 -5.78
CA TRP A 76 -4.73 0.46 -6.44
C TRP A 76 -5.85 0.35 -5.41
N VAL A 77 -6.58 1.42 -5.18
CA VAL A 77 -7.66 1.48 -4.19
C VAL A 77 -8.97 1.93 -4.83
N SER A 78 -10.07 1.34 -4.39
CA SER A 78 -11.43 1.80 -4.69
C SER A 78 -12.13 2.25 -3.42
N ILE A 79 -12.79 3.39 -3.50
CA ILE A 79 -13.62 3.94 -2.44
C ILE A 79 -15.06 3.96 -2.94
N ARG A 80 -15.97 3.25 -2.25
CA ARG A 80 -17.37 3.09 -2.62
C ARG A 80 -18.25 3.32 -1.43
N GLU A 81 -18.72 4.55 -1.25
CA GLU A 81 -19.48 4.97 -0.07
C GLU A 81 -20.77 4.16 0.13
N GLN A 82 -21.39 3.76 -0.96
CA GLN A 82 -22.67 3.03 -0.92
C GLN A 82 -22.52 1.52 -0.74
N ASN A 83 -21.30 0.99 -0.74
CA ASN A 83 -21.05 -0.46 -0.63
C ASN A 83 -21.71 -1.05 0.61
N ARG A 84 -21.57 -0.38 1.76
CA ARG A 84 -22.13 -0.87 3.02
C ARG A 84 -23.65 -1.00 2.96
N ALA A 85 -24.30 0.03 2.45
CA ALA A 85 -25.77 0.08 2.40
C ALA A 85 -26.38 -0.80 1.31
N LYS A 86 -25.73 -0.91 0.15
CA LYS A 86 -26.31 -1.58 -1.02
C LYS A 86 -25.84 -3.03 -1.22
N HIS A 87 -24.65 -3.37 -0.76
CA HIS A 87 -24.00 -4.64 -1.10
C HIS A 87 -23.46 -5.39 0.11
N ASP A 88 -23.60 -4.84 1.31
CA ASP A 88 -22.96 -5.36 2.55
C ASP A 88 -21.46 -5.61 2.41
N LEU A 89 -20.80 -4.72 1.68
CA LEU A 89 -19.35 -4.76 1.43
C LEU A 89 -18.64 -3.60 2.14
N PRO A 90 -17.35 -3.74 2.46
CA PRO A 90 -16.52 -2.62 2.91
C PRO A 90 -16.53 -1.45 1.93
N THR A 91 -16.44 -0.23 2.46
CA THR A 91 -16.35 0.99 1.65
C THR A 91 -15.06 1.05 0.84
N VAL A 92 -13.98 0.49 1.37
CA VAL A 92 -12.65 0.55 0.76
C VAL A 92 -12.13 -0.84 0.46
N PHE A 93 -11.72 -1.05 -0.78
CA PHE A 93 -10.93 -2.19 -1.20
C PHE A 93 -9.64 -1.72 -1.85
N SER A 94 -8.56 -2.46 -1.66
CA SER A 94 -7.32 -2.18 -2.37
C SER A 94 -6.47 -3.42 -2.63
N ILE A 95 -5.64 -3.29 -3.65
CA ILE A 95 -4.59 -4.23 -4.01
C ILE A 95 -3.27 -3.48 -3.96
N LEU A 96 -2.24 -4.12 -3.42
CA LEU A 96 -0.86 -3.63 -3.45
C LEU A 96 -0.07 -4.47 -4.44
N ILE A 97 0.58 -3.82 -5.39
CA ILE A 97 1.50 -4.43 -6.35
C ILE A 97 2.91 -4.01 -5.95
N TYR A 98 3.78 -4.99 -5.70
CA TYR A 98 5.18 -4.77 -5.36
C TYR A 98 6.07 -5.30 -6.47
N THR A 99 6.99 -4.47 -6.96
CA THR A 99 7.86 -4.79 -8.08
C THR A 99 9.33 -4.64 -7.70
N HIS A 100 10.19 -5.39 -8.37
CA HIS A 100 11.63 -5.23 -8.25
C HIS A 100 12.04 -3.89 -8.89
N PRO A 101 12.70 -2.99 -8.16
CA PRO A 101 12.97 -1.63 -8.64
C PRO A 101 13.75 -1.59 -9.96
N GLU A 102 14.81 -2.38 -10.06
CA GLU A 102 15.67 -2.39 -11.25
C GLU A 102 15.01 -3.03 -12.48
N THR A 103 14.28 -4.14 -12.28
CA THR A 103 13.81 -4.97 -13.41
C THR A 103 12.33 -4.78 -13.73
N GLY A 104 11.56 -4.17 -12.83
CA GLY A 104 10.10 -4.07 -12.93
C GLY A 104 9.38 -5.41 -12.75
N PHE A 105 10.09 -6.50 -12.43
CA PHE A 105 9.46 -7.81 -12.26
C PHE A 105 8.46 -7.78 -11.08
N PRO A 106 7.21 -8.26 -11.27
CA PRO A 106 6.21 -8.28 -10.20
C PRO A 106 6.60 -9.33 -9.15
N LEU A 107 7.04 -8.86 -7.98
CA LEU A 107 7.45 -9.71 -6.85
C LEU A 107 6.24 -10.23 -6.09
N ALA A 108 5.25 -9.36 -5.84
CA ALA A 108 4.05 -9.75 -5.12
C ALA A 108 2.83 -8.91 -5.54
N ILE A 109 1.65 -9.54 -5.42
CA ILE A 109 0.34 -8.88 -5.44
C ILE A 109 -0.37 -9.26 -4.14
N CYS A 110 -0.73 -8.26 -3.34
CA CYS A 110 -1.19 -8.47 -1.98
C CYS A 110 -2.56 -7.82 -1.73
N ASP A 111 -3.33 -8.34 -0.76
CA ASP A 111 -4.44 -7.58 -0.19
C ASP A 111 -3.91 -6.24 0.33
N GLY A 112 -4.39 -5.16 -0.24
CA GLY A 112 -4.06 -3.81 0.17
C GLY A 112 -5.02 -3.24 1.22
N SER A 113 -6.17 -3.88 1.44
CA SER A 113 -7.20 -3.37 2.35
C SER A 113 -6.75 -3.46 3.80
N TYR A 114 -6.19 -4.61 4.22
CA TYR A 114 -5.58 -4.76 5.54
C TYR A 114 -4.39 -3.82 5.71
N HIS A 115 -3.48 -3.81 4.73
CA HIS A 115 -2.34 -2.90 4.72
C HIS A 115 -2.77 -1.43 4.87
N THR A 116 -3.84 -1.01 4.18
CA THR A 116 -4.36 0.37 4.27
C THR A 116 -4.78 0.74 5.68
N VAL A 117 -5.43 -0.16 6.41
CA VAL A 117 -5.81 0.05 7.82
C VAL A 117 -4.57 0.16 8.70
N MET A 118 -3.65 -0.81 8.58
CA MET A 118 -2.46 -0.89 9.43
C MET A 118 -1.53 0.32 9.21
N ARG A 119 -1.20 0.67 7.96
CA ARG A 119 -0.32 1.81 7.69
C ARG A 119 -0.94 3.15 8.14
N THR A 120 -2.28 3.27 8.08
CA THR A 120 -2.96 4.50 8.52
C THR A 120 -2.94 4.63 10.04
N GLY A 121 -3.23 3.55 10.76
CA GLY A 121 -3.08 3.51 12.23
C GLY A 121 -1.64 3.78 12.66
N SER A 122 -0.66 3.18 11.98
CA SER A 122 0.75 3.41 12.25
C SER A 122 1.18 4.85 11.98
N ALA A 123 0.65 5.50 10.94
CA ALA A 123 0.91 6.91 10.67
C ALA A 123 0.45 7.80 11.85
N ALA A 124 -0.74 7.54 12.38
CA ALA A 124 -1.26 8.24 13.56
C ALA A 124 -0.40 7.96 14.81
N ALA A 125 -0.01 6.71 15.04
CA ALA A 125 0.81 6.31 16.19
C ALA A 125 2.21 6.96 16.15
N VAL A 126 2.87 6.96 14.99
CA VAL A 126 4.18 7.59 14.80
C VAL A 126 4.08 9.12 14.98
N SER A 127 3.04 9.75 14.43
CA SER A 127 2.82 11.18 14.60
C SER A 127 2.59 11.55 16.07
N ALA A 128 1.79 10.77 16.80
CA ALA A 128 1.57 10.98 18.23
C ALA A 128 2.84 10.80 19.06
N LYS A 129 3.67 9.79 18.74
CA LYS A 129 4.96 9.55 19.38
C LYS A 129 5.90 10.76 19.23
N ILE A 130 5.95 11.36 18.05
CA ILE A 130 6.86 12.47 17.76
C ILE A 130 6.33 13.79 18.34
N ALA A 131 5.01 14.04 18.23
CA ALA A 131 4.40 15.29 18.70
C ALA A 131 4.15 15.32 20.22
N GLY A 132 4.11 14.17 20.88
CA GLY A 132 3.89 14.03 22.32
C GLY A 132 5.16 13.86 23.12
N ALA A 133 6.33 13.98 22.51
CA ALA A 133 7.64 13.85 23.15
C ALA A 133 8.14 15.19 23.70
#